data_4ba14b853f1240788e8a5e2dd4829eaf
#
_entry.id   4ba14b853f1240788e8a5e2dd4829eaf
#
_cell.length_a   1.000
_cell.length_b   1.000
_cell.length_c   1.000
_cell.angle_alpha   90.00
_cell.angle_beta   90.00
_cell.angle_gamma   90.00
#
_symmetry.space_group_name_H-M   'P 1'
#
loop_
_entity.id
_entity.type
_entity.pdbx_description
1 polymer ?
#
loop_
_entity_poly.entity_id
_entity_poly.type
_entity_poly.pdbx_seq_one_letter_code
_entity_poly.pdbx_strand_id
1 'polypeptide(L)'
;MTHQLQQDSSTAIVGKRYKLISQLGVGGFGQTFLAQDLHLPDCPRCVVKRLLAKTNEPKSLQTARRLFHTEARVLYQLGNHDQIPALFAHFEENQEFYLVQEFIEGEPLTRQIIKGEQWAEERVITLLKDILEVLVFVHEQNVIHRDVKPSNLMRRRRDGKLVLIDFGAVKQVSVQAADPTTDHVDSTVSIGT
;
A
#
# COMPACT_ATOMS: atom_id res chain seq x y z
N MET A 1 -1.56 -40.26 13.13
CA MET A 1 -2.31 -39.14 13.73
C MET A 1 -1.30 -38.03 14.05
N THR A 2 -1.07 -37.13 13.14
CA THR A 2 -0.13 -36.01 13.31
C THR A 2 -0.97 -34.75 13.23
N HIS A 3 -1.36 -34.21 14.39
CA HIS A 3 -1.92 -32.87 14.52
C HIS A 3 -0.81 -31.87 14.21
N GLN A 4 -0.85 -31.27 13.02
CA GLN A 4 -0.15 -30.03 12.76
C GLN A 4 -0.79 -28.94 13.61
N LEU A 5 -0.04 -28.49 14.60
CA LEU A 5 -0.35 -27.28 15.37
C LEU A 5 -0.34 -26.09 14.39
N GLN A 6 -1.53 -25.61 14.06
CA GLN A 6 -1.70 -24.25 13.54
C GLN A 6 -1.17 -23.31 14.63
N GLN A 7 0.02 -22.76 14.42
CA GLN A 7 0.53 -21.68 15.27
C GLN A 7 -0.42 -20.49 15.12
N ASP A 8 -1.15 -20.22 16.19
CA ASP A 8 -1.94 -19.02 16.39
C ASP A 8 -1.05 -17.79 16.25
N SER A 9 -1.07 -17.16 15.06
CA SER A 9 -0.32 -15.94 14.75
C SER A 9 -0.86 -14.70 15.49
N SER A 10 -1.82 -14.87 16.38
CA SER A 10 -2.61 -13.78 16.98
C SER A 10 -2.02 -13.15 18.24
N THR A 11 -0.77 -13.48 18.62
CA THR A 11 -0.15 -12.94 19.85
C THR A 11 1.26 -12.39 19.63
N ALA A 12 1.75 -12.36 18.38
CA ALA A 12 3.10 -11.88 18.10
C ALA A 12 3.18 -10.34 18.27
N ILE A 13 4.23 -9.87 18.95
CA ILE A 13 4.61 -8.44 19.01
C ILE A 13 5.80 -8.25 18.10
N VAL A 14 5.69 -7.32 17.14
CA VAL A 14 6.77 -6.98 16.22
C VAL A 14 7.29 -5.58 16.52
N GLY A 15 8.60 -5.37 16.29
CA GLY A 15 9.26 -4.10 16.63
C GLY A 15 9.15 -3.74 18.11
N LYS A 16 8.91 -4.69 19.01
CA LYS A 16 8.65 -4.50 20.45
C LYS A 16 7.52 -3.51 20.77
N ARG A 17 6.67 -3.21 19.80
CA ARG A 17 5.65 -2.15 19.89
C ARG A 17 4.29 -2.56 19.33
N TYR A 18 4.25 -3.31 18.24
CA TYR A 18 3.02 -3.58 17.53
C TYR A 18 2.52 -5.00 17.78
N LYS A 19 1.40 -5.13 18.51
CA LYS A 19 0.75 -6.40 18.77
C LYS A 19 -0.14 -6.79 17.60
N LEU A 20 0.19 -7.86 16.90
CA LEU A 20 -0.65 -8.40 15.83
C LEU A 20 -1.94 -8.99 16.43
N ILE A 21 -3.10 -8.63 15.87
CA ILE A 21 -4.42 -9.07 16.34
C ILE A 21 -4.99 -10.13 15.41
N SER A 22 -5.07 -9.83 14.11
CA SER A 22 -5.65 -10.72 13.11
C SER A 22 -5.05 -10.45 11.73
N GLN A 23 -5.00 -11.49 10.92
CA GLN A 23 -4.58 -11.34 9.53
C GLN A 23 -5.72 -10.75 8.70
N LEU A 24 -5.43 -9.67 7.97
CA LEU A 24 -6.36 -9.00 7.06
C LEU A 24 -6.26 -9.53 5.63
N GLY A 25 -5.07 -9.99 5.23
CA GLY A 25 -4.85 -10.51 3.89
C GLY A 25 -3.47 -11.10 3.66
N VAL A 26 -3.37 -11.88 2.57
CA VAL A 26 -2.11 -12.40 2.02
C VAL A 26 -2.05 -11.99 0.56
N GLY A 27 -0.94 -11.41 0.15
CA GLY A 27 -0.71 -10.98 -1.23
C GLY A 27 0.63 -11.46 -1.78
N GLY A 28 0.91 -11.16 -3.03
CA GLY A 28 2.16 -11.53 -3.68
C GLY A 28 3.43 -10.95 -3.04
N PHE A 29 3.27 -9.93 -2.21
CA PHE A 29 4.36 -9.21 -1.55
C PHE A 29 4.45 -9.48 -0.05
N GLY A 30 3.55 -10.28 0.54
CA GLY A 30 3.58 -10.59 1.96
C GLY A 30 2.21 -10.71 2.62
N GLN A 31 2.17 -10.42 3.91
CA GLN A 31 0.99 -10.55 4.76
C GLN A 31 0.64 -9.21 5.39
N THR A 32 -0.65 -8.95 5.52
CA THR A 32 -1.17 -7.73 6.15
C THR A 32 -1.96 -8.11 7.40
N PHE A 33 -1.71 -7.41 8.50
CA PHE A 33 -2.32 -7.66 9.80
C PHE A 33 -3.00 -6.41 10.35
N LEU A 34 -4.11 -6.58 11.03
CA LEU A 34 -4.60 -5.63 12.00
C LEU A 34 -3.73 -5.75 13.25
N ALA A 35 -3.29 -4.62 13.78
CA ALA A 35 -2.45 -4.57 14.97
C ALA A 35 -2.86 -3.44 15.92
N GLN A 36 -2.29 -3.45 17.12
CA GLN A 36 -2.38 -2.37 18.11
C GLN A 36 -1.00 -1.80 18.39
N ASP A 37 -0.92 -0.49 18.50
CA ASP A 37 0.28 0.21 18.92
C ASP A 37 0.34 0.29 20.45
N LEU A 38 1.16 -0.52 21.07
CA LEU A 38 1.25 -0.61 22.53
C LEU A 38 1.97 0.58 23.18
N HIS A 39 2.62 1.44 22.41
CA HIS A 39 3.36 2.60 22.94
C HIS A 39 2.54 3.88 22.95
N LEU A 40 1.34 3.86 22.37
CA LEU A 40 0.42 5.00 22.40
C LEU A 40 -0.71 4.78 23.41
N PRO A 41 -1.25 5.86 24.02
CA PRO A 41 -2.45 5.78 24.87
C PRO A 41 -3.59 5.07 24.12
N ASP A 42 -4.40 4.31 24.84
CA ASP A 42 -5.54 3.55 24.32
C ASP A 42 -5.20 2.47 23.28
N CYS A 43 -3.91 2.20 23.04
CA CYS A 43 -3.41 1.20 22.11
C CYS A 43 -4.15 1.23 20.76
N PRO A 44 -4.10 2.35 20.01
CA PRO A 44 -4.89 2.52 18.80
C PRO A 44 -4.57 1.46 17.75
N ARG A 45 -5.57 1.16 16.91
CA ARG A 45 -5.41 0.21 15.82
C ARG A 45 -4.53 0.78 14.71
N CYS A 46 -3.70 -0.09 14.15
CA CYS A 46 -2.89 0.17 12.96
C CYS A 46 -2.88 -1.04 12.04
N VAL A 47 -2.36 -0.88 10.84
CA VAL A 47 -2.10 -1.97 9.90
C VAL A 47 -0.61 -2.24 9.85
N VAL A 48 -0.22 -3.50 9.99
CA VAL A 48 1.15 -3.96 9.81
C VAL A 48 1.21 -4.80 8.54
N LYS A 49 1.99 -4.35 7.56
CA LYS A 49 2.36 -5.15 6.39
C LYS A 49 3.71 -5.81 6.67
N ARG A 50 3.75 -7.14 6.60
CA ARG A 50 4.96 -7.94 6.67
C ARG A 50 5.34 -8.40 5.28
N LEU A 51 6.44 -7.88 4.75
CA LEU A 51 6.97 -8.27 3.46
C LEU A 51 7.97 -9.40 3.65
N LEU A 52 7.77 -10.49 2.91
CA LEU A 52 8.65 -11.64 2.92
C LEU A 52 9.47 -11.65 1.62
N ALA A 53 10.78 -11.86 1.74
CA ALA A 53 11.57 -12.22 0.57
C ALA A 53 11.10 -13.58 0.04
N LYS A 54 10.91 -13.70 -1.27
CA LYS A 54 10.40 -14.95 -1.89
C LYS A 54 11.35 -16.14 -1.70
N THR A 55 12.63 -15.87 -1.54
CA THR A 55 13.68 -16.86 -1.27
C THR A 55 14.75 -16.22 -0.38
N ASN A 56 15.54 -17.05 0.29
CA ASN A 56 16.71 -16.57 1.07
C ASN A 56 17.91 -16.20 0.18
N GLU A 57 17.74 -16.17 -1.13
CA GLU A 57 18.79 -15.73 -2.05
C GLU A 57 19.10 -14.24 -1.86
N PRO A 58 20.39 -13.86 -1.86
CA PRO A 58 20.80 -12.46 -1.63
C PRO A 58 20.15 -11.46 -2.59
N LYS A 59 19.95 -11.83 -3.85
CA LYS A 59 19.29 -10.99 -4.86
C LYS A 59 17.80 -10.77 -4.57
N SER A 60 17.11 -11.80 -4.08
CA SER A 60 15.70 -11.73 -3.69
C SER A 60 15.51 -10.81 -2.49
N LEU A 61 16.36 -10.95 -1.48
CA LEU A 61 16.37 -10.13 -0.27
C LEU A 61 16.65 -8.66 -0.59
N GLN A 62 17.65 -8.39 -1.45
CA GLN A 62 17.98 -7.04 -1.89
C GLN A 62 16.83 -6.38 -2.66
N THR A 63 16.14 -7.14 -3.51
CA THR A 63 14.96 -6.66 -4.24
C THR A 63 13.82 -6.34 -3.28
N ALA A 64 13.51 -7.23 -2.34
CA ALA A 64 12.50 -7.01 -1.32
C ALA A 64 12.80 -5.76 -0.48
N ARG A 65 14.05 -5.61 -0.03
CA ARG A 65 14.51 -4.42 0.73
C ARG A 65 14.32 -3.13 -0.09
N ARG A 66 14.69 -3.14 -1.36
CA ARG A 66 14.52 -1.96 -2.23
C ARG A 66 13.03 -1.59 -2.39
N LEU A 67 12.16 -2.55 -2.65
CA LEU A 67 10.72 -2.32 -2.79
C LEU A 67 10.12 -1.78 -1.49
N PHE A 68 10.50 -2.37 -0.36
CA PHE A 68 10.09 -1.94 0.97
C PHE A 68 10.47 -0.47 1.25
N HIS A 69 11.73 -0.10 1.02
CA HIS A 69 12.16 1.29 1.22
C HIS A 69 11.49 2.27 0.25
N THR A 70 11.18 1.82 -0.97
CA THR A 70 10.45 2.64 -1.96
C THR A 70 9.03 2.90 -1.47
N GLU A 71 8.30 1.86 -1.04
CA GLU A 71 6.93 2.01 -0.51
C GLU A 71 6.90 2.91 0.73
N ALA A 72 7.81 2.69 1.69
CA ALA A 72 7.92 3.51 2.89
C ALA A 72 8.20 4.99 2.56
N ARG A 73 9.13 5.25 1.64
CA ARG A 73 9.46 6.62 1.20
C ARG A 73 8.27 7.31 0.55
N VAL A 74 7.59 6.61 -0.34
CA VAL A 74 6.41 7.15 -1.04
C VAL A 74 5.29 7.43 -0.05
N LEU A 75 4.96 6.50 0.84
CA LEU A 75 3.94 6.73 1.86
C LEU A 75 4.31 7.89 2.80
N TYR A 76 5.58 8.03 3.17
CA TYR A 76 6.04 9.17 3.96
C TYR A 76 5.83 10.50 3.22
N GLN A 77 6.14 10.54 1.92
CA GLN A 77 5.95 11.71 1.07
C GLN A 77 4.47 12.07 0.88
N LEU A 78 3.60 11.05 0.70
CA LEU A 78 2.18 11.20 0.41
C LEU A 78 1.28 11.23 1.66
N GLY A 79 1.80 10.89 2.83
CA GLY A 79 1.03 10.53 4.02
C GLY A 79 0.25 11.65 4.72
N ASN A 80 0.31 12.88 4.21
CA ASN A 80 -0.49 14.01 4.72
C ASN A 80 -1.79 14.21 3.92
N HIS A 81 -2.15 13.30 3.03
CA HIS A 81 -3.37 13.38 2.25
C HIS A 81 -4.49 12.56 2.89
N ASP A 82 -5.68 13.15 3.05
CA ASP A 82 -6.83 12.53 3.73
C ASP A 82 -7.31 11.19 3.11
N GLN A 83 -7.00 10.95 1.83
CA GLN A 83 -7.36 9.73 1.11
C GLN A 83 -6.18 8.75 0.92
N ILE A 84 -5.10 8.89 1.70
CA ILE A 84 -3.93 8.00 1.69
C ILE A 84 -3.58 7.67 3.14
N PRO A 85 -3.38 6.37 3.50
CA PRO A 85 -3.01 6.02 4.87
C PRO A 85 -1.67 6.62 5.28
N ALA A 86 -1.61 7.24 6.45
CA ALA A 86 -0.38 7.75 7.01
C ALA A 86 0.60 6.61 7.34
N LEU A 87 1.89 6.82 7.06
CA LEU A 87 2.97 5.93 7.51
C LEU A 87 3.29 6.22 8.97
N PHE A 88 3.22 5.21 9.84
CA PHE A 88 3.57 5.35 11.26
C PHE A 88 5.00 4.89 11.57
N ALA A 89 5.42 3.78 10.95
CA ALA A 89 6.77 3.25 11.11
C ALA A 89 7.15 2.32 9.95
N HIS A 90 8.45 2.14 9.77
CA HIS A 90 9.00 1.06 8.95
C HIS A 90 10.30 0.56 9.60
N PHE A 91 10.50 -0.75 9.63
CA PHE A 91 11.67 -1.36 10.25
C PHE A 91 11.94 -2.76 9.69
N GLU A 92 13.15 -3.25 9.92
CA GLU A 92 13.57 -4.61 9.63
C GLU A 92 13.81 -5.35 10.95
N GLU A 93 13.27 -6.54 11.09
CA GLU A 93 13.45 -7.43 12.22
C GLU A 93 13.54 -8.88 11.73
N ASN A 94 14.58 -9.61 12.14
CA ASN A 94 14.80 -11.02 11.73
C ASN A 94 14.75 -11.27 10.21
N GLN A 95 15.30 -10.37 9.41
CA GLN A 95 15.29 -10.39 7.95
C GLN A 95 13.88 -10.27 7.32
N GLU A 96 12.90 -9.91 8.09
CA GLU A 96 11.56 -9.54 7.64
C GLU A 96 11.39 -8.02 7.65
N PHE A 97 10.61 -7.49 6.71
CA PHE A 97 10.38 -6.06 6.57
C PHE A 97 8.96 -5.72 7.01
N TYR A 98 8.85 -4.76 7.90
CA TYR A 98 7.58 -4.34 8.50
C TYR A 98 7.28 -2.88 8.19
N LEU A 99 6.12 -2.63 7.60
CA LEU A 99 5.59 -1.30 7.35
C LEU A 99 4.31 -1.14 8.16
N VAL A 100 4.27 -0.10 8.99
CA VAL A 100 3.12 0.20 9.86
C VAL A 100 2.45 1.46 9.37
N GLN A 101 1.14 1.38 9.13
CA GLN A 101 0.35 2.47 8.58
C GLN A 101 -0.99 2.63 9.29
N GLU A 102 -1.67 3.73 9.02
CA GLU A 102 -3.00 4.02 9.51
C GLU A 102 -3.98 2.89 9.17
N PHE A 103 -4.80 2.51 10.16
CA PHE A 103 -5.94 1.62 9.94
C PHE A 103 -7.13 2.42 9.44
N ILE A 104 -7.53 2.18 8.20
CA ILE A 104 -8.73 2.81 7.62
C ILE A 104 -9.96 2.00 8.05
N GLU A 105 -10.76 2.57 8.93
CA GLU A 105 -12.03 1.95 9.32
C GLU A 105 -13.03 2.08 8.18
N GLY A 106 -13.30 0.96 7.52
CA GLY A 106 -14.13 0.93 6.32
C GLY A 106 -14.18 -0.45 5.68
N GLU A 107 -14.61 -0.48 4.43
CA GLU A 107 -14.73 -1.71 3.64
C GLU A 107 -14.02 -1.56 2.29
N PRO A 108 -13.33 -2.61 1.81
CA PRO A 108 -12.77 -2.59 0.46
C PRO A 108 -13.89 -2.50 -0.57
N LEU A 109 -13.66 -1.75 -1.63
CA LEU A 109 -14.65 -1.52 -2.69
C LEU A 109 -15.12 -2.84 -3.35
N THR A 110 -14.29 -3.88 -3.31
CA THR A 110 -14.64 -5.23 -3.76
C THR A 110 -15.89 -5.81 -3.08
N ARG A 111 -16.17 -5.42 -1.84
CA ARG A 111 -17.40 -5.88 -1.13
C ARG A 111 -18.65 -5.19 -1.61
N GLN A 112 -18.53 -4.06 -2.31
CA GLN A 112 -19.65 -3.31 -2.85
C GLN A 112 -19.99 -3.70 -4.30
N ILE A 113 -19.07 -4.45 -4.96
CA ILE A 113 -19.24 -4.91 -6.34
C ILE A 113 -19.84 -6.31 -6.30
N ILE A 114 -21.15 -6.39 -6.53
CA ILE A 114 -21.89 -7.65 -6.58
C ILE A 114 -21.94 -8.10 -8.05
N LYS A 115 -21.55 -9.35 -8.29
CA LYS A 115 -21.56 -9.91 -9.65
C LYS A 115 -22.98 -9.89 -10.24
N GLY A 116 -23.14 -9.26 -11.41
CA GLY A 116 -24.41 -9.14 -12.11
C GLY A 116 -25.26 -7.93 -11.69
N GLU A 117 -24.86 -7.16 -10.69
CA GLU A 117 -25.48 -5.90 -10.34
C GLU A 117 -24.87 -4.76 -11.17
N GLN A 118 -25.74 -3.95 -11.79
CA GLN A 118 -25.30 -2.73 -12.48
C GLN A 118 -25.45 -1.53 -11.54
N TRP A 119 -24.41 -0.73 -11.46
CA TRP A 119 -24.46 0.52 -10.70
C TRP A 119 -25.10 1.63 -11.55
N ALA A 120 -25.85 2.50 -10.90
CA ALA A 120 -26.35 3.72 -11.53
C ALA A 120 -25.16 4.59 -11.98
N GLU A 121 -25.34 5.30 -13.09
CA GLU A 121 -24.30 6.14 -13.69
C GLU A 121 -23.76 7.18 -12.71
N GLU A 122 -24.62 7.83 -11.95
CA GLU A 122 -24.24 8.83 -10.96
C GLU A 122 -23.30 8.26 -9.88
N ARG A 123 -23.53 7.01 -9.48
CA ARG A 123 -22.67 6.30 -8.52
C ARG A 123 -21.29 6.04 -9.09
N VAL A 124 -21.21 5.67 -10.37
CA VAL A 124 -19.94 5.44 -11.07
C VAL A 124 -19.19 6.76 -11.25
N ILE A 125 -19.87 7.83 -11.64
CA ILE A 125 -19.30 9.18 -11.80
C ILE A 125 -18.72 9.67 -10.46
N THR A 126 -19.48 9.51 -9.37
CA THR A 126 -19.01 9.89 -8.02
C THR A 126 -17.75 9.10 -7.62
N LEU A 127 -17.75 7.79 -7.87
CA LEU A 127 -16.60 6.93 -7.62
C LEU A 127 -15.36 7.40 -8.40
N LEU A 128 -15.53 7.69 -9.69
CA LEU A 128 -14.43 8.15 -10.53
C LEU A 128 -13.89 9.50 -10.08
N LYS A 129 -14.73 10.44 -9.67
CA LYS A 129 -14.30 11.73 -9.10
C LYS A 129 -13.44 11.52 -7.86
N ASP A 130 -13.91 10.71 -6.90
CA ASP A 130 -13.16 10.40 -5.67
C ASP A 130 -11.76 9.81 -5.96
N ILE A 131 -11.69 8.89 -6.95
CA ILE A 131 -10.42 8.26 -7.34
C ILE A 131 -9.50 9.27 -8.05
N LEU A 132 -10.05 10.07 -8.96
CA LEU A 132 -9.27 11.05 -9.72
C LEU A 132 -8.69 12.14 -8.81
N GLU A 133 -9.41 12.58 -7.78
CA GLU A 133 -8.91 13.56 -6.82
C GLU A 133 -7.62 13.07 -6.14
N VAL A 134 -7.62 11.86 -5.58
CA VAL A 134 -6.41 11.32 -4.94
C VAL A 134 -5.29 11.04 -5.95
N LEU A 135 -5.63 10.62 -7.19
CA LEU A 135 -4.61 10.38 -8.21
C LEU A 135 -3.96 11.65 -8.72
N VAL A 136 -4.69 12.78 -8.81
CA VAL A 136 -4.11 14.09 -9.12
C VAL A 136 -3.02 14.42 -8.11
N PHE A 137 -3.32 14.34 -6.81
CA PHE A 137 -2.34 14.57 -5.76
C PHE A 137 -1.11 13.65 -5.87
N VAL A 138 -1.33 12.34 -6.07
CA VAL A 138 -0.25 11.35 -6.22
C VAL A 138 0.65 11.69 -7.40
N HIS A 139 0.06 12.07 -8.55
CA HIS A 139 0.80 12.44 -9.76
C HIS A 139 1.57 13.75 -9.60
N GLU A 140 1.01 14.75 -8.92
CA GLU A 140 1.70 16.01 -8.59
C GLU A 140 2.96 15.78 -7.75
N GLN A 141 2.98 14.69 -6.96
CA GLN A 141 4.16 14.26 -6.21
C GLN A 141 5.14 13.40 -7.05
N ASN A 142 4.96 13.35 -8.38
CA ASN A 142 5.76 12.52 -9.30
C ASN A 142 5.74 11.03 -8.98
N VAL A 143 4.62 10.54 -8.47
CA VAL A 143 4.38 9.13 -8.15
C VAL A 143 3.28 8.58 -9.05
N ILE A 144 3.48 7.38 -9.61
CA ILE A 144 2.46 6.63 -10.34
C ILE A 144 2.15 5.37 -9.53
N HIS A 145 0.88 5.17 -9.16
CA HIS A 145 0.47 4.07 -8.30
C HIS A 145 0.60 2.69 -8.95
N ARG A 146 0.21 2.53 -10.21
CA ARG A 146 0.31 1.33 -11.08
C ARG A 146 -0.53 0.11 -10.68
N ASP A 147 -1.23 0.15 -9.56
CA ASP A 147 -2.07 -0.97 -9.10
C ASP A 147 -3.44 -0.47 -8.56
N VAL A 148 -4.06 0.49 -9.28
CA VAL A 148 -5.39 0.99 -8.92
C VAL A 148 -6.42 -0.07 -9.31
N LYS A 149 -7.08 -0.64 -8.30
CA LYS A 149 -8.10 -1.69 -8.45
C LYS A 149 -9.03 -1.69 -7.24
N PRO A 150 -10.24 -2.28 -7.33
CA PRO A 150 -11.21 -2.23 -6.23
C PRO A 150 -10.72 -2.79 -4.90
N SER A 151 -9.79 -3.75 -4.89
CA SER A 151 -9.19 -4.28 -3.65
C SER A 151 -8.25 -3.30 -2.96
N ASN A 152 -7.73 -2.31 -3.70
CA ASN A 152 -6.82 -1.28 -3.18
C ASN A 152 -7.54 0.05 -2.91
N LEU A 153 -8.87 0.05 -2.92
CA LEU A 153 -9.73 1.18 -2.60
C LEU A 153 -10.60 0.82 -1.39
N MET A 154 -10.47 1.59 -0.31
CA MET A 154 -11.28 1.43 0.90
C MET A 154 -12.33 2.54 0.96
N ARG A 155 -13.59 2.19 1.12
CA ARG A 155 -14.65 3.18 1.44
C ARG A 155 -14.65 3.39 2.94
N ARG A 156 -14.16 4.55 3.36
CA ARG A 156 -14.02 4.92 4.78
C ARG A 156 -15.40 5.13 5.41
N ARG A 157 -15.60 4.56 6.61
CA ARG A 157 -16.92 4.53 7.26
C ARG A 157 -17.38 5.91 7.73
N ARG A 158 -16.47 6.74 8.24
CA ARG A 158 -16.82 8.03 8.88
C ARG A 158 -17.45 9.03 7.93
N ASP A 159 -17.09 9.03 6.64
CA ASP A 159 -17.45 10.06 5.67
C ASP A 159 -17.76 9.53 4.26
N GLY A 160 -17.61 8.23 4.03
CA GLY A 160 -17.86 7.60 2.74
C GLY A 160 -16.81 7.88 1.67
N LYS A 161 -15.74 8.63 1.95
CA LYS A 161 -14.66 8.90 1.00
C LYS A 161 -13.88 7.62 0.66
N LEU A 162 -13.35 7.57 -0.55
CA LEU A 162 -12.41 6.52 -0.94
C LEU A 162 -11.01 6.85 -0.45
N VAL A 163 -10.35 5.84 0.09
CA VAL A 163 -8.95 5.88 0.48
C VAL A 163 -8.18 4.90 -0.39
N LEU A 164 -7.15 5.38 -1.07
CA LEU A 164 -6.26 4.59 -1.90
C LEU A 164 -5.19 3.96 -1.01
N ILE A 165 -5.15 2.64 -0.99
CA ILE A 165 -4.21 1.86 -0.18
C ILE A 165 -3.24 1.07 -1.07
N ASP A 166 -2.17 0.54 -0.49
CA ASP A 166 -1.21 -0.36 -1.11
C ASP A 166 -0.33 0.28 -2.20
N PHE A 167 0.70 0.97 -1.76
CA PHE A 167 1.70 1.64 -2.61
C PHE A 167 2.91 0.74 -2.97
N GLY A 168 2.80 -0.58 -2.83
CA GLY A 168 3.90 -1.55 -3.10
C GLY A 168 4.31 -1.67 -4.57
N ALA A 169 3.49 -1.20 -5.51
CA ALA A 169 3.76 -1.26 -6.94
C ALA A 169 4.18 0.08 -7.57
N VAL A 170 4.37 1.12 -6.79
CA VAL A 170 4.59 2.49 -7.28
C VAL A 170 5.87 2.67 -8.11
N LYS A 171 5.83 3.68 -8.98
CA LYS A 171 7.00 4.21 -9.70
C LYS A 171 7.14 5.70 -9.41
N GLN A 172 8.30 6.11 -8.94
CA GLN A 172 8.68 7.53 -8.91
C GLN A 172 9.18 7.94 -10.30
N VAL A 173 8.68 9.05 -10.80
CA VAL A 173 9.12 9.66 -12.07
C VAL A 173 10.19 10.68 -11.72
N SER A 174 11.43 10.43 -12.17
CA SER A 174 12.48 11.45 -12.06
C SER A 174 12.19 12.55 -13.07
N VAL A 175 11.87 13.74 -12.62
CA VAL A 175 11.93 14.93 -13.48
C VAL A 175 13.42 15.23 -13.64
N GLN A 176 14.02 14.78 -14.74
CA GLN A 176 15.30 15.36 -15.17
C GLN A 176 15.01 16.81 -15.49
N ALA A 177 15.61 17.73 -14.74
CA ALA A 177 15.69 19.12 -15.15
C ALA A 177 16.32 19.10 -16.54
N ALA A 178 15.58 19.56 -17.55
CA ALA A 178 16.12 19.76 -18.88
C ALA A 178 17.20 20.83 -18.73
N ASP A 179 18.46 20.42 -18.86
CA ASP A 179 19.57 21.32 -19.08
C ASP A 179 19.30 22.00 -20.44
N PRO A 180 19.22 23.33 -20.52
CA PRO A 180 18.85 24.02 -21.76
C PRO A 180 19.98 24.12 -22.77
N THR A 181 20.97 23.24 -22.75
CA THR A 181 22.07 23.23 -23.72
C THR A 181 22.42 21.80 -24.12
N THR A 182 21.69 21.24 -25.08
CA THR A 182 22.22 20.45 -26.20
C THR A 182 21.05 20.01 -27.10
N ASP A 183 20.94 20.69 -28.23
CA ASP A 183 20.29 20.16 -29.44
C ASP A 183 21.03 18.92 -29.88
N HIS A 184 20.40 17.76 -29.75
CA HIS A 184 20.59 16.63 -30.66
C HIS A 184 19.32 15.80 -30.74
N VAL A 185 18.69 15.90 -31.88
CA VAL A 185 17.63 15.05 -32.42
C VAL A 185 18.13 13.61 -32.43
N ASP A 186 17.46 12.70 -31.76
CA ASP A 186 17.34 11.34 -32.23
C ASP A 186 16.02 10.71 -31.80
N SER A 187 15.19 10.59 -32.82
CA SER A 187 13.88 9.98 -32.79
C SER A 187 14.06 8.46 -32.91
N THR A 188 13.66 7.70 -31.91
CA THR A 188 13.21 6.31 -32.15
C THR A 188 12.26 5.87 -31.04
N VAL A 189 10.97 6.06 -31.30
CA VAL A 189 9.88 5.39 -30.60
C VAL A 189 9.81 3.98 -31.15
N SER A 190 10.20 2.96 -30.37
CA SER A 190 9.92 1.56 -30.69
C SER A 190 8.70 1.13 -29.88
N ILE A 191 7.56 1.02 -30.56
CA ILE A 191 6.34 0.39 -30.05
C ILE A 191 6.48 -1.08 -30.39
N GLY A 192 6.71 -1.92 -29.38
CA GLY A 192 6.66 -3.38 -29.50
C GLY A 192 5.31 -3.90 -29.07
N THR A 193 4.67 -4.64 -29.92
CA THR A 193 3.42 -5.41 -29.80
C THR A 193 3.43 -6.43 -28.68
#